data_41a812b597baccd349cd196f092007cc
#
_entry.id   41a812b597baccd349cd196f092007cc
#
_cell.length_a   1.000
_cell.length_b   1.000
_cell.length_c   1.000
_cell.angle_alpha   90.00
_cell.angle_beta   90.00
_cell.angle_gamma   90.00
#
_symmetry.space_group_name_H-M   'P 1'
#
loop_
_entity.id
_entity.type
_entity.pdbx_description
1 polymer ?
#
loop_
_entity_poly.entity_id
_entity_poly.type
_entity_poly.pdbx_seq_one_letter_code
_entity_poly.pdbx_strand_id
1 'polypeptide(L)'
;MKLLLAAILTASFALAQAPTTVLHIINVKWKADATPEQIKAAVDAAHQLPSKFPGIKRVWTKNIKYQAQEGYKQAIVMEFESEAALKKYADSPAQKWWYDIYMPIREESHTHDITN
;
A
#
# COMPACT_ATOMS: atom_id res chain seq x y z
N MET A 1 1.34 -48.75 -45.14
CA MET A 1 0.55 -48.13 -44.03
C MET A 1 1.43 -47.11 -43.32
N LYS A 2 1.13 -45.86 -43.51
CA LYS A 2 1.82 -44.79 -42.79
C LYS A 2 1.04 -44.50 -41.51
N LEU A 3 1.60 -44.86 -40.37
CA LEU A 3 1.07 -44.44 -39.07
C LEU A 3 1.40 -42.96 -38.86
N LEU A 4 0.38 -42.13 -38.99
CA LEU A 4 0.47 -40.73 -38.53
C LEU A 4 0.34 -40.73 -37.01
N LEU A 5 1.48 -40.67 -36.32
CA LEU A 5 1.48 -40.30 -34.93
C LEU A 5 1.11 -38.82 -34.84
N ALA A 6 -0.15 -38.55 -34.53
CA ALA A 6 -0.54 -37.22 -34.10
C ALA A 6 0.04 -37.01 -32.69
N ALA A 7 1.16 -36.30 -32.61
CA ALA A 7 1.63 -35.79 -31.34
C ALA A 7 0.62 -34.75 -30.88
N ILE A 8 -0.23 -35.14 -29.96
CA ILE A 8 -1.08 -34.17 -29.24
C ILE A 8 -0.15 -33.40 -28.34
N LEU A 9 0.23 -32.20 -28.79
CA LEU A 9 0.91 -31.23 -27.96
C LEU A 9 -0.13 -30.71 -26.97
N THR A 10 -0.21 -31.34 -25.81
CA THR A 10 -0.92 -30.73 -24.65
C THR A 10 -0.08 -29.58 -24.16
N ALA A 11 -0.36 -28.39 -24.66
CA ALA A 11 0.15 -27.17 -24.02
C ALA A 11 -0.51 -27.05 -22.66
N SER A 12 0.19 -27.48 -21.61
CA SER A 12 -0.20 -27.14 -20.26
C SER A 12 0.06 -25.66 -20.06
N PHE A 13 -0.99 -24.85 -20.13
CA PHE A 13 -0.95 -23.49 -19.63
C PHE A 13 -0.85 -23.58 -18.12
N ALA A 14 0.37 -23.46 -17.58
CA ALA A 14 0.53 -23.14 -16.18
C ALA A 14 -0.10 -21.77 -15.99
N LEU A 15 -1.26 -21.70 -15.32
CA LEU A 15 -1.81 -20.46 -14.83
C LEU A 15 -0.81 -19.93 -13.79
N ALA A 16 0.05 -19.00 -14.23
CA ALA A 16 0.90 -18.25 -13.31
C ALA A 16 -0.04 -17.52 -12.36
N GLN A 17 0.00 -17.84 -11.07
CA GLN A 17 -0.69 -17.07 -10.06
C GLN A 17 -0.18 -15.63 -10.15
N ALA A 18 -1.11 -14.65 -10.10
CA ALA A 18 -0.73 -13.26 -9.96
C ALA A 18 0.18 -13.10 -8.74
N PRO A 19 1.25 -12.31 -8.84
CA PRO A 19 2.11 -12.06 -7.69
C PRO A 19 1.29 -11.58 -6.51
N THR A 20 1.55 -12.14 -5.34
CA THR A 20 0.92 -11.71 -4.10
C THR A 20 1.44 -10.32 -3.74
N THR A 21 0.54 -9.35 -3.71
CA THR A 21 0.85 -8.00 -3.21
C THR A 21 0.46 -7.88 -1.74
N VAL A 22 1.01 -6.88 -1.07
CA VAL A 22 0.70 -6.58 0.33
C VAL A 22 0.00 -5.24 0.39
N LEU A 23 -1.16 -5.21 1.04
CA LEU A 23 -1.85 -3.97 1.36
C LEU A 23 -1.49 -3.56 2.79
N HIS A 24 -0.82 -2.43 2.90
CA HIS A 24 -0.43 -1.79 4.15
C HIS A 24 -1.48 -0.74 4.50
N ILE A 25 -2.30 -1.04 5.49
CA ILE A 25 -3.49 -0.24 5.83
C ILE A 25 -3.23 0.53 7.09
N ILE A 26 -3.26 1.85 7.00
CA ILE A 26 -3.02 2.77 8.11
C ILE A 26 -4.32 3.53 8.38
N ASN A 27 -4.89 3.34 9.55
CA ASN A 27 -5.99 4.17 10.03
C ASN A 27 -5.43 5.24 10.96
N VAL A 28 -5.75 6.50 10.68
CA VAL A 28 -5.10 7.64 11.31
C VAL A 28 -6.08 8.45 12.13
N LYS A 29 -5.63 8.78 13.33
CA LYS A 29 -6.21 9.83 14.17
C LYS A 29 -5.26 11.03 14.16
N TRP A 30 -5.75 12.16 13.65
CA TRP A 30 -4.97 13.38 13.60
C TRP A 30 -4.94 14.09 14.96
N LYS A 31 -3.88 14.80 15.25
CA LYS A 31 -3.85 15.70 16.42
C LYS A 31 -4.97 16.73 16.31
N ALA A 32 -5.52 17.12 17.46
CA ALA A 32 -6.63 18.09 17.51
C ALA A 32 -6.27 19.45 16.91
N ASP A 33 -5.00 19.84 16.96
CA ASP A 33 -4.48 21.09 16.40
C ASP A 33 -3.93 20.96 14.98
N ALA A 34 -4.00 19.77 14.37
CA ALA A 34 -3.63 19.59 12.97
C ALA A 34 -4.56 20.41 12.07
N THR A 35 -3.99 21.27 11.25
CA THR A 35 -4.76 22.08 10.30
C THR A 35 -5.15 21.28 9.05
N PRO A 36 -6.25 21.65 8.35
CA PRO A 36 -6.61 21.03 7.09
C PRO A 36 -5.48 21.06 6.06
N GLU A 37 -4.68 22.13 6.03
CA GLU A 37 -3.53 22.27 5.12
C GLU A 37 -2.41 21.29 5.46
N GLN A 38 -2.13 21.08 6.74
CA GLN A 38 -1.14 20.09 7.19
C GLN A 38 -1.58 18.67 6.85
N ILE A 39 -2.86 18.34 7.07
CA ILE A 39 -3.43 17.04 6.73
C ILE A 39 -3.34 16.81 5.22
N LYS A 40 -3.73 17.82 4.42
CA LYS A 40 -3.63 17.75 2.96
C LYS A 40 -2.19 17.52 2.51
N ALA A 41 -1.22 18.22 3.10
CA ALA A 41 0.19 18.04 2.77
C ALA A 41 0.68 16.61 3.05
N ALA A 42 0.28 16.01 4.17
CA ALA A 42 0.64 14.63 4.51
C ALA A 42 -0.02 13.61 3.56
N VAL A 43 -1.27 13.84 3.21
CA VAL A 43 -2.02 12.99 2.27
C VAL A 43 -1.45 13.09 0.86
N ASP A 44 -1.19 14.30 0.36
CA ASP A 44 -0.60 14.53 -0.95
C ASP A 44 0.82 13.93 -1.02
N ALA A 45 1.59 14.05 0.06
CA ALA A 45 2.92 13.44 0.13
C ALA A 45 2.86 11.90 0.07
N ALA A 46 1.88 11.27 0.70
CA ALA A 46 1.69 9.83 0.61
C ALA A 46 1.49 9.37 -0.85
N HIS A 47 0.75 10.15 -1.65
CA HIS A 47 0.56 9.86 -3.07
C HIS A 47 1.82 10.02 -3.92
N GLN A 48 2.85 10.67 -3.43
CA GLN A 48 4.15 10.80 -4.11
C GLN A 48 5.09 9.62 -3.80
N LEU A 49 4.78 8.81 -2.80
CA LEU A 49 5.64 7.69 -2.38
C LEU A 49 5.94 6.68 -3.49
N PRO A 50 4.99 6.31 -4.38
CA PRO A 50 5.31 5.39 -5.48
C PRO A 50 6.43 5.89 -6.39
N SER A 51 6.57 7.20 -6.59
CA SER A 51 7.68 7.78 -7.37
C SER A 51 9.01 7.78 -6.63
N LYS A 52 8.99 7.71 -5.30
CA LYS A 52 10.17 7.70 -4.44
C LYS A 52 10.62 6.31 -4.04
N PHE A 53 9.69 5.37 -4.05
CA PHE A 53 9.93 3.97 -3.69
C PHE A 53 9.16 3.06 -4.66
N PRO A 54 9.82 2.53 -5.69
CA PRO A 54 9.15 1.75 -6.76
C PRO A 54 8.42 0.50 -6.29
N GLY A 55 8.78 -0.06 -5.13
CA GLY A 55 8.08 -1.20 -4.53
C GLY A 55 6.68 -0.88 -4.05
N ILE A 56 6.30 0.40 -3.95
CA ILE A 56 4.93 0.85 -3.72
C ILE A 56 4.26 1.02 -5.08
N LYS A 57 3.25 0.19 -5.36
CA LYS A 57 2.54 0.19 -6.64
C LYS A 57 1.51 1.30 -6.73
N ARG A 58 0.81 1.56 -5.64
CA ARG A 58 -0.21 2.62 -5.55
C ARG A 58 -0.57 2.94 -4.10
N VAL A 59 -1.17 4.09 -3.94
CA VAL A 59 -1.62 4.60 -2.64
C VAL A 59 -3.07 5.08 -2.77
N TRP A 60 -3.89 4.74 -1.79
CA TRP A 60 -5.23 5.29 -1.62
C TRP A 60 -5.27 6.09 -0.31
N THR A 61 -5.95 7.21 -0.34
CA THR A 61 -6.25 7.98 0.87
C THR A 61 -7.73 8.32 0.85
N LYS A 62 -8.45 7.82 1.82
CA LYS A 62 -9.91 7.98 1.91
C LYS A 62 -10.31 8.34 3.33
N ASN A 63 -11.34 9.15 3.45
CA ASN A 63 -11.98 9.37 4.74
C ASN A 63 -12.71 8.10 5.16
N ILE A 64 -12.56 7.74 6.43
CA ILE A 64 -13.28 6.59 6.99
C ILE A 64 -14.71 7.05 7.28
N LYS A 65 -15.70 6.38 6.69
CA LYS A 65 -17.12 6.73 6.81
C LYS A 65 -17.87 5.90 7.84
N TYR A 66 -17.49 4.64 7.99
CA TYR A 66 -18.25 3.67 8.81
C TYR A 66 -17.33 2.86 9.69
N GLN A 67 -17.86 2.49 10.87
CA GLN A 67 -17.23 1.52 11.79
C GLN A 67 -15.80 1.89 12.21
N ALA A 68 -15.43 3.16 12.13
CA ALA A 68 -14.17 3.63 12.62
C ALA A 68 -14.19 3.75 14.15
N GLN A 69 -13.06 3.52 14.77
CA GLN A 69 -12.88 3.91 16.17
C GLN A 69 -13.00 5.43 16.32
N GLU A 70 -13.39 5.88 17.50
CA GLU A 70 -13.54 7.29 17.78
C GLU A 70 -12.25 8.07 17.47
N GLY A 71 -12.39 9.11 16.66
CA GLY A 71 -11.29 9.98 16.26
C GLY A 71 -10.46 9.49 15.07
N TYR A 72 -10.63 8.25 14.60
CA TYR A 72 -9.97 7.74 13.40
C TYR A 72 -10.75 8.13 12.16
N LYS A 73 -10.22 9.06 11.40
CA LYS A 73 -10.95 9.70 10.28
C LYS A 73 -10.36 9.44 8.91
N GLN A 74 -9.10 9.00 8.83
CA GLN A 74 -8.38 8.87 7.58
C GLN A 74 -7.83 7.46 7.43
N ALA A 75 -8.05 6.86 6.28
CA ALA A 75 -7.35 5.66 5.85
C ALA A 75 -6.29 6.02 4.81
N ILE A 76 -5.08 5.52 5.01
CA ILE A 76 -3.99 5.57 4.04
C ILE A 76 -3.64 4.12 3.74
N VAL A 77 -3.78 3.72 2.48
CA VAL A 77 -3.51 2.35 2.05
C VAL A 77 -2.42 2.36 1.01
N MET A 78 -1.37 1.59 1.24
CA MET A 78 -0.26 1.44 0.31
C MET A 78 -0.22 0.00 -0.19
N GLU A 79 -0.20 -0.21 -1.49
CA GLU A 79 0.01 -1.53 -2.07
C GLU A 79 1.49 -1.72 -2.39
N PHE A 80 2.12 -2.68 -1.74
CA PHE A 80 3.50 -3.09 -2.00
C PHE A 80 3.52 -4.26 -2.97
N GLU A 81 4.50 -4.29 -3.87
CA GLU A 81 4.65 -5.39 -4.84
C GLU A 81 4.92 -6.74 -4.17
N SER A 82 5.46 -6.75 -2.94
CA SER A 82 5.81 -7.94 -2.19
C SER A 82 6.02 -7.63 -0.71
N GLU A 83 6.05 -8.66 0.11
CA GLU A 83 6.45 -8.54 1.53
C GLU A 83 7.89 -8.04 1.66
N ALA A 84 8.79 -8.48 0.77
CA ALA A 84 10.17 -7.99 0.75
C ALA A 84 10.25 -6.48 0.49
N ALA A 85 9.41 -5.95 -0.41
CA ALA A 85 9.34 -4.52 -0.67
C ALA A 85 8.84 -3.75 0.55
N LEU A 86 7.83 -4.25 1.26
CA LEU A 86 7.36 -3.64 2.51
C LEU A 86 8.47 -3.58 3.55
N LYS A 87 9.22 -4.66 3.72
CA LYS A 87 10.36 -4.69 4.66
C LYS A 87 11.45 -3.70 4.30
N LYS A 88 11.74 -3.53 3.01
CA LYS A 88 12.73 -2.55 2.53
C LYS A 88 12.24 -1.11 2.69
N TYR A 89 10.93 -0.88 2.63
CA TYR A 89 10.35 0.44 2.82
C TYR A 89 10.53 0.92 4.26
N ALA A 90 10.44 0.03 5.24
CA ALA A 90 10.66 0.37 6.64
C ALA A 90 12.06 0.99 6.80
N ASP A 91 12.13 2.16 7.42
CA ASP A 91 13.35 2.95 7.62
C ASP A 91 14.05 3.42 6.32
N SER A 92 13.38 3.31 5.16
CA SER A 92 13.91 3.83 3.90
C SER A 92 13.94 5.36 3.89
N PRO A 93 14.76 5.98 3.02
CA PRO A 93 14.73 7.44 2.83
C PRO A 93 13.34 7.96 2.42
N ALA A 94 12.59 7.20 1.63
CA ALA A 94 11.23 7.56 1.22
C ALA A 94 10.28 7.61 2.43
N GLN A 95 10.33 6.60 3.31
CA GLN A 95 9.53 6.60 4.53
C GLN A 95 9.90 7.77 5.44
N LYS A 96 11.19 8.02 5.65
CA LYS A 96 11.66 9.14 6.48
C LYS A 96 11.19 10.48 5.96
N TRP A 97 11.25 10.66 4.63
CA TRP A 97 10.75 11.86 4.00
C TRP A 97 9.25 12.07 4.28
N TRP A 98 8.45 11.04 4.13
CA TRP A 98 7.01 11.14 4.42
C TRP A 98 6.74 11.34 5.91
N TYR A 99 7.47 10.64 6.76
CA TYR A 99 7.32 10.75 8.21
C TYR A 99 7.62 12.16 8.73
N ASP A 100 8.55 12.87 8.12
CA ASP A 100 8.83 14.27 8.49
C ASP A 100 7.61 15.19 8.28
N ILE A 101 6.72 14.84 7.35
CA ILE A 101 5.49 15.57 7.07
C ILE A 101 4.31 15.04 7.90
N TYR A 102 4.22 13.74 8.03
CA TYR A 102 3.08 13.01 8.59
C TYR A 102 3.11 12.87 10.11
N MET A 103 4.24 12.45 10.67
CA MET A 103 4.34 12.13 12.09
C MET A 103 4.07 13.32 13.02
N PRO A 104 4.48 14.57 12.69
CA PRO A 104 4.21 15.71 13.56
C PRO A 104 2.74 16.01 13.79
N ILE A 105 1.86 15.62 12.87
CA ILE A 105 0.41 15.90 12.95
C ILE A 105 -0.44 14.67 13.25
N ARG A 106 0.18 13.49 13.33
CA ARG A 106 -0.48 12.25 13.72
C ARG A 106 -0.53 12.16 15.25
N GLU A 107 -1.70 11.95 15.82
CA GLU A 107 -1.82 11.60 17.24
C GLU A 107 -1.57 10.11 17.43
N GLU A 108 -2.25 9.29 16.65
CA GLU A 108 -2.23 7.83 16.76
C GLU A 108 -2.57 7.20 15.42
N SER A 109 -2.08 6.00 15.19
CA SER A 109 -2.49 5.18 14.05
C SER A 109 -2.60 3.71 14.43
N HIS A 110 -3.51 3.02 13.76
CA HIS A 110 -3.58 1.57 13.76
C HIS A 110 -3.20 1.08 12.37
N THR A 111 -2.18 0.23 12.31
CA THR A 111 -1.65 -0.29 11.06
C THR A 111 -1.75 -1.80 11.05
N HIS A 112 -2.20 -2.36 9.94
CA HIS A 112 -2.18 -3.80 9.70
C HIS A 112 -1.94 -4.07 8.22
N ASP A 113 -1.39 -5.23 7.95
CA ASP A 113 -1.06 -5.68 6.60
C ASP A 113 -1.92 -6.88 6.24
N ILE A 114 -2.41 -6.88 5.00
CA ILE A 114 -3.11 -8.03 4.43
C ILE A 114 -2.49 -8.38 3.07
N THR A 115 -2.58 -9.64 2.72
CA THR A 115 -2.20 -10.12 1.37
C THR A 115 -3.45 -10.46 0.57
N ASN A 116 -3.35 -10.30 -0.71
CA ASN A 116 -4.41 -10.71 -1.64
C ASN A 116 -4.27 -12.18 -2.06
#